data_548663e9c2f016bac6455f2a6828225e
#
_entry.id   548663e9c2f016bac6455f2a6828225e
#
_cell.length_a   1.000
_cell.length_b   1.000
_cell.length_c   1.000
_cell.angle_alpha   90.00
_cell.angle_beta   90.00
_cell.angle_gamma   90.00
#
_symmetry.space_group_name_H-M   'P 1'
#
loop_
_entity.id
_entity.type
_entity.pdbx_description
1 polymer ?
#
loop_
_entity_poly.entity_id
_entity_poly.type
_entity_poly.pdbx_seq_one_letter_code
_entity_poly.pdbx_strand_id
1 'polypeptide(L)'
;MSLTIEKITLACTNISKMPEFYSKVFKADLKEHNFGDFKMYSAKLGNLRFLFCPNEIAGVDANQSRHQFDYIVENVNEVIEAGLASGGSIHSELQENDSELFVTLLDPDGNTINFIEKK
;
A
#
# COMPACT_ATOMS: atom_id res chain seq x y z
N MET A 1 12.46 -7.77 -27.59
CA MET A 1 12.73 -7.86 -26.14
C MET A 1 11.48 -7.46 -25.36
N SER A 2 11.11 -8.24 -24.36
CA SER A 2 9.99 -7.90 -23.50
C SER A 2 10.51 -7.42 -22.16
N LEU A 3 9.74 -6.51 -21.53
CA LEU A 3 10.06 -5.98 -20.22
C LEU A 3 8.98 -6.42 -19.24
N THR A 4 9.40 -6.85 -18.08
CA THR A 4 8.49 -7.29 -17.03
C THR A 4 8.93 -6.64 -15.72
N ILE A 5 7.97 -6.09 -14.98
CA ILE A 5 8.26 -5.61 -13.65
C ILE A 5 8.34 -6.81 -12.72
N GLU A 6 9.50 -7.05 -12.13
CA GLU A 6 9.66 -8.15 -11.20
C GLU A 6 9.05 -7.79 -9.84
N LYS A 7 9.34 -6.60 -9.35
CA LYS A 7 8.80 -6.13 -8.08
C LYS A 7 8.90 -4.61 -8.00
N ILE A 8 8.15 -4.05 -7.08
CA ILE A 8 8.21 -2.65 -6.73
C ILE A 8 8.75 -2.56 -5.32
N THR A 9 9.82 -1.82 -5.12
CA THR A 9 10.34 -1.57 -3.78
C THR A 9 9.73 -0.28 -3.26
N LEU A 10 9.02 -0.37 -2.15
CA LEU A 10 8.47 0.80 -1.47
C LEU A 10 9.36 1.12 -0.28
N ALA A 11 10.05 2.25 -0.37
CA ALA A 11 10.88 2.73 0.73
C ALA A 11 9.98 3.25 1.84
N CYS A 12 10.30 2.88 3.08
CA CYS A 12 9.42 3.13 4.22
C CYS A 12 10.12 3.91 5.31
N THR A 13 9.42 4.89 5.86
CA THR A 13 9.85 5.61 7.05
C THR A 13 9.48 4.83 8.32
N ASN A 14 8.26 4.29 8.37
CA ASN A 14 7.74 3.54 9.52
C ASN A 14 7.53 2.08 9.15
N ILE A 15 8.61 1.39 8.85
CA ILE A 15 8.56 0.00 8.36
C ILE A 15 7.77 -0.93 9.29
N SER A 16 7.84 -0.70 10.61
CA SER A 16 7.16 -1.56 11.57
C SER A 16 5.65 -1.45 11.54
N LYS A 17 5.11 -0.36 11.00
CA LYS A 17 3.66 -0.14 10.94
C LYS A 17 3.04 -0.56 9.61
N MET A 18 3.87 -0.77 8.60
CA MET A 18 3.39 -1.09 7.26
C MET A 18 2.74 -2.47 7.13
N PRO A 19 3.27 -3.53 7.77
CA PRO A 19 2.71 -4.87 7.59
C PRO A 19 1.24 -4.98 7.99
N GLU A 20 0.83 -4.40 9.12
CA GLU A 20 -0.56 -4.49 9.57
C GLU A 20 -1.51 -3.86 8.57
N PHE A 21 -1.17 -2.65 8.12
CA PHE A 21 -2.01 -1.95 7.15
C PHE A 21 -2.17 -2.77 5.86
N TYR A 22 -1.05 -3.17 5.26
CA TYR A 22 -1.08 -3.85 3.96
C TYR A 22 -1.67 -5.25 4.03
N SER A 23 -1.48 -5.96 5.15
CA SER A 23 -2.11 -7.27 5.29
C SER A 23 -3.62 -7.16 5.43
N LYS A 24 -4.12 -6.16 6.17
CA LYS A 24 -5.55 -6.01 6.41
C LYS A 24 -6.28 -5.40 5.22
N VAL A 25 -5.72 -4.36 4.61
CA VAL A 25 -6.37 -3.67 3.50
C VAL A 25 -6.36 -4.51 2.23
N PHE A 26 -5.22 -5.12 1.92
CA PHE A 26 -5.06 -5.90 0.69
C PHE A 26 -5.31 -7.39 0.89
N LYS A 27 -5.55 -7.82 2.13
CA LYS A 27 -5.67 -9.25 2.48
C LYS A 27 -4.44 -10.02 2.00
N ALA A 28 -3.29 -9.38 2.14
CA ALA A 28 -2.02 -9.92 1.68
C ALA A 28 -1.30 -10.66 2.80
N ASP A 29 -0.51 -11.63 2.40
CA ASP A 29 0.33 -12.40 3.31
C ASP A 29 1.75 -11.85 3.22
N LEU A 30 2.14 -11.05 4.20
CA LEU A 30 3.46 -10.43 4.21
C LEU A 30 4.48 -11.36 4.86
N LYS A 31 5.60 -11.54 4.16
CA LYS A 31 6.72 -12.33 4.66
C LYS A 31 7.80 -11.41 5.17
N GLU A 32 8.27 -11.68 6.39
CA GLU A 32 9.34 -10.91 6.99
C GLU A 32 10.69 -11.43 6.53
N HIS A 33 11.58 -10.51 6.21
CA HIS A 33 12.97 -10.81 5.85
C HIS A 33 13.89 -9.97 6.73
N ASN A 34 15.03 -10.52 7.08
CA ASN A 34 16.02 -9.80 7.88
C ASN A 34 17.24 -9.48 7.02
N PHE A 35 17.69 -8.23 7.12
CA PHE A 35 18.91 -7.77 6.47
C PHE A 35 19.74 -7.06 7.54
N GLY A 36 20.64 -7.81 8.19
CA GLY A 36 21.35 -7.29 9.35
C GLY A 36 20.36 -6.98 10.47
N ASP A 37 20.38 -5.73 10.95
CA ASP A 37 19.49 -5.28 12.00
C ASP A 37 18.16 -4.75 11.44
N PHE A 38 18.00 -4.76 10.12
CA PHE A 38 16.81 -4.22 9.47
C PHE A 38 15.82 -5.32 9.11
N LYS A 39 14.53 -4.98 9.21
CA LYS A 39 13.46 -5.87 8.77
C LYS A 39 12.86 -5.32 7.48
N MET A 40 12.55 -6.23 6.57
CA MET A 40 11.86 -5.94 5.33
C MET A 40 10.71 -6.91 5.21
N TYR A 41 9.74 -6.55 4.37
CA TYR A 41 8.55 -7.40 4.15
C TYR A 41 8.26 -7.49 2.67
N SER A 42 7.87 -8.67 2.22
CA SER A 42 7.47 -8.85 0.82
C SER A 42 6.04 -9.37 0.75
N ALA A 43 5.33 -9.00 -0.29
CA ALA A 43 3.95 -9.43 -0.50
C ALA A 43 3.53 -9.22 -1.94
N LYS A 44 2.45 -9.90 -2.34
CA LYS A 44 1.73 -9.57 -3.57
C LYS A 44 0.55 -8.69 -3.19
N LEU A 45 0.47 -7.54 -3.80
CA LEU A 45 -0.67 -6.63 -3.65
C LEU A 45 -1.42 -6.64 -4.98
N GLY A 46 -2.50 -7.44 -5.03
CA GLY A 46 -3.13 -7.75 -6.30
C GLY A 46 -2.20 -8.60 -7.16
N ASN A 47 -1.88 -8.14 -8.36
CA ASN A 47 -0.99 -8.85 -9.28
C ASN A 47 0.46 -8.33 -9.26
N LEU A 48 0.78 -7.41 -8.35
CA LEU A 48 2.12 -6.83 -8.26
C LEU A 48 2.83 -7.30 -7.00
N ARG A 49 4.12 -7.58 -7.15
CA ARG A 49 4.98 -7.93 -6.02
C ARG A 49 5.60 -6.67 -5.45
N PHE A 50 5.55 -6.55 -4.12
CA PHE A 50 6.14 -5.42 -3.40
C PHE A 50 7.18 -5.90 -2.42
N LEU A 51 8.22 -5.07 -2.25
CA LEU A 51 9.17 -5.20 -1.17
C LEU A 51 9.10 -3.91 -0.36
N PHE A 52 8.74 -4.04 0.92
CA PHE A 52 8.74 -2.90 1.85
C PHE A 52 10.11 -2.87 2.52
N CYS A 53 10.80 -1.76 2.35
CA CYS A 53 12.22 -1.65 2.70
C CYS A 53 12.45 -0.33 3.43
N PRO A 54 13.22 -0.33 4.54
CA PRO A 54 13.55 0.95 5.19
C PRO A 54 14.24 1.90 4.21
N ASN A 55 13.98 3.18 4.36
CA ASN A 55 14.58 4.22 3.50
C ASN A 55 16.10 4.06 3.39
N GLU A 56 16.75 3.76 4.52
CA GLU A 56 18.22 3.66 4.55
C GLU A 56 18.73 2.54 3.65
N ILE A 57 18.03 1.39 3.64
CA ILE A 57 18.43 0.24 2.85
C ILE A 57 18.11 0.47 1.36
N ALA A 58 16.97 1.09 1.09
CA ALA A 58 16.55 1.38 -0.29
C ALA A 58 17.38 2.50 -0.93
N GLY A 59 18.13 3.25 -0.12
CA GLY A 59 18.88 4.39 -0.62
C GLY A 59 17.99 5.56 -1.00
N VAL A 60 16.86 5.71 -0.33
CA VAL A 60 15.86 6.73 -0.60
C VAL A 60 15.73 7.65 0.61
N ASP A 61 15.69 8.95 0.37
CA ASP A 61 15.44 9.95 1.40
C ASP A 61 14.16 10.68 1.05
N ALA A 62 13.02 10.07 1.42
CA ALA A 62 11.71 10.60 1.12
C ALA A 62 10.74 10.29 2.25
N ASN A 63 9.77 11.18 2.43
CA ASN A 63 8.71 11.00 3.44
C ASN A 63 7.47 10.35 2.85
N GLN A 64 7.32 10.38 1.54
CA GLN A 64 6.13 9.90 0.85
C GLN A 64 6.53 9.41 -0.53
N SER A 65 5.87 8.35 -1.00
CA SER A 65 6.07 7.86 -2.36
C SER A 65 5.53 8.87 -3.38
N ARG A 66 6.26 9.05 -4.47
CA ARG A 66 5.78 9.88 -5.58
C ARG A 66 4.86 9.09 -6.51
N HIS A 67 4.89 7.77 -6.44
CA HIS A 67 3.98 6.93 -7.21
C HIS A 67 2.69 6.74 -6.45
N GLN A 68 1.59 6.76 -7.17
CA GLN A 68 0.27 6.54 -6.62
C GLN A 68 -0.38 5.41 -7.38
N PHE A 69 -0.91 4.44 -6.67
CA PHE A 69 -1.54 3.28 -7.29
C PHE A 69 -3.05 3.37 -7.15
N ASP A 70 -3.75 2.98 -8.21
CA ASP A 70 -5.20 2.88 -8.23
C ASP A 70 -5.56 1.41 -8.29
N TYR A 71 -6.24 0.92 -7.25
CA TYR A 71 -6.68 -0.47 -7.17
C TYR A 71 -8.19 -0.57 -7.35
N ILE A 72 -8.62 -1.54 -8.15
CA ILE A 72 -10.04 -1.89 -8.24
C ILE A 72 -10.31 -2.90 -7.16
N VAL A 73 -11.33 -2.64 -6.33
CA VAL A 73 -11.70 -3.50 -5.20
C VAL A 73 -13.17 -3.84 -5.30
N GLU A 74 -13.58 -4.92 -4.64
CA GLU A 74 -14.98 -5.35 -4.65
C GLU A 74 -15.84 -4.52 -3.73
N ASN A 75 -15.31 -4.08 -2.59
CA ASN A 75 -16.07 -3.34 -1.59
C ASN A 75 -15.22 -2.25 -0.97
N VAL A 76 -15.43 -1.02 -1.39
CA VAL A 76 -14.64 0.11 -0.94
C VAL A 76 -14.84 0.42 0.54
N ASN A 77 -16.03 0.15 1.08
CA ASN A 77 -16.29 0.38 2.51
C ASN A 77 -15.47 -0.55 3.40
N GLU A 78 -15.30 -1.81 2.99
CA GLU A 78 -14.43 -2.74 3.72
C GLU A 78 -12.98 -2.24 3.75
N VAL A 79 -12.53 -1.69 2.62
CA VAL A 79 -11.18 -1.15 2.52
C VAL A 79 -10.99 0.04 3.46
N ILE A 80 -11.97 0.92 3.51
CA ILE A 80 -11.93 2.08 4.42
C ILE A 80 -11.85 1.60 5.88
N GLU A 81 -12.72 0.66 6.26
CA GLU A 81 -12.72 0.14 7.63
C GLU A 81 -11.40 -0.51 7.99
N ALA A 82 -10.88 -1.34 7.10
CA ALA A 82 -9.61 -2.04 7.32
C ALA A 82 -8.45 -1.05 7.43
N GLY A 83 -8.44 -0.03 6.57
CA GLY A 83 -7.40 0.99 6.58
C GLY A 83 -7.39 1.80 7.85
N LEU A 84 -8.54 2.26 8.29
CA LEU A 84 -8.64 3.05 9.53
C LEU A 84 -8.29 2.23 10.77
N ALA A 85 -8.62 0.94 10.76
CA ALA A 85 -8.32 0.05 11.88
C ALA A 85 -6.83 -0.34 11.95
N SER A 86 -6.06 -0.10 10.91
CA SER A 86 -4.68 -0.60 10.80
C SER A 86 -3.65 0.51 10.59
N GLY A 87 -3.93 1.71 11.06
CA GLY A 87 -2.97 2.81 11.08
C GLY A 87 -3.01 3.72 9.88
N GLY A 88 -3.94 3.50 8.96
CA GLY A 88 -4.16 4.41 7.84
C GLY A 88 -5.16 5.50 8.18
N SER A 89 -5.39 6.39 7.22
CA SER A 89 -6.36 7.47 7.37
C SER A 89 -6.98 7.81 6.02
N ILE A 90 -8.02 8.62 6.03
CA ILE A 90 -8.66 9.08 4.80
C ILE A 90 -7.98 10.35 4.35
N HIS A 91 -7.53 10.37 3.09
CA HIS A 91 -7.00 11.57 2.46
C HIS A 91 -8.10 12.35 1.74
N SER A 92 -8.90 11.65 0.94
CA SER A 92 -10.06 12.24 0.26
C SER A 92 -11.28 11.37 0.56
N GLU A 93 -12.37 12.01 0.94
CA GLU A 93 -13.59 11.31 1.31
C GLU A 93 -14.15 10.46 0.16
N LEU A 94 -14.92 9.44 0.52
CA LEU A 94 -15.60 8.60 -0.44
C LEU A 94 -16.48 9.44 -1.36
N GLN A 95 -16.33 9.25 -2.65
CA GLN A 95 -17.11 9.92 -3.68
C GLN A 95 -17.79 8.89 -4.56
N GLU A 96 -18.86 9.30 -5.19
CA GLU A 96 -19.65 8.42 -6.03
C GLU A 96 -20.08 9.17 -7.29
N ASN A 97 -20.01 8.47 -8.42
CA ASN A 97 -20.61 8.94 -9.66
C ASN A 97 -21.42 7.79 -10.27
N ASP A 98 -21.87 7.94 -11.52
CA ASP A 98 -22.73 6.94 -12.16
C ASP A 98 -22.06 5.58 -12.35
N SER A 99 -20.73 5.55 -12.43
CA SER A 99 -20.02 4.33 -12.80
C SER A 99 -19.17 3.71 -11.67
N GLU A 100 -18.89 4.48 -10.62
CA GLU A 100 -17.97 3.98 -9.58
C GLU A 100 -18.07 4.73 -8.26
N LEU A 101 -17.56 4.08 -7.21
CA LEU A 101 -17.27 4.69 -5.92
C LEU A 101 -15.76 4.74 -5.78
N PHE A 102 -15.21 5.79 -5.20
CA PHE A 102 -13.77 5.87 -5.03
C PHE A 102 -13.40 6.67 -3.79
N VAL A 103 -12.23 6.33 -3.24
CA VAL A 103 -11.69 6.92 -2.03
C VAL A 103 -10.17 6.93 -2.14
N THR A 104 -9.54 7.91 -1.51
CA THR A 104 -8.08 7.93 -1.37
C THR A 104 -7.73 7.77 0.10
N LEU A 105 -6.98 6.75 0.43
CA LEU A 105 -6.48 6.51 1.77
C LEU A 105 -4.99 6.87 1.86
N LEU A 106 -4.54 7.11 3.08
CA LEU A 106 -3.12 7.20 3.40
C LEU A 106 -2.72 5.92 4.13
N ASP A 107 -1.59 5.34 3.75
CA ASP A 107 -1.00 4.27 4.53
C ASP A 107 -0.30 4.86 5.77
N PRO A 108 0.27 4.05 6.66
CA PRO A 108 0.92 4.58 7.87
C PRO A 108 2.10 5.51 7.63
N ASP A 109 2.70 5.45 6.44
CA ASP A 109 3.79 6.36 6.05
C ASP A 109 3.27 7.62 5.38
N GLY A 110 1.96 7.73 5.16
CA GLY A 110 1.36 8.87 4.47
C GLY A 110 1.38 8.77 2.95
N ASN A 111 1.59 7.57 2.41
CA ASN A 111 1.49 7.36 0.96
C ASN A 111 0.03 7.29 0.55
N THR A 112 -0.33 7.98 -0.51
CA THR A 112 -1.70 7.97 -1.02
C THR A 112 -1.96 6.74 -1.89
N ILE A 113 -3.12 6.12 -1.70
CA ILE A 113 -3.56 4.99 -2.51
C ILE A 113 -5.03 5.21 -2.85
N ASN A 114 -5.37 5.05 -4.12
CA ASN A 114 -6.74 5.19 -4.59
C ASN A 114 -7.39 3.81 -4.68
N PHE A 115 -8.64 3.70 -4.19
CA PHE A 115 -9.42 2.47 -4.28
C PHE A 115 -10.72 2.78 -5.01
N ILE A 116 -11.03 1.96 -5.99
CA ILE A 116 -12.16 2.14 -6.90
C ILE A 116 -13.03 0.90 -6.87
N GLU A 117 -14.32 1.10 -6.62
CA GLU A 117 -15.32 0.03 -6.74
C GLU A 117 -16.18 0.34 -7.96
N LYS A 118 -16.16 -0.54 -8.94
CA LYS A 118 -16.98 -0.39 -10.15
C LYS A 118 -18.42 -0.78 -9.88
N LYS A 119 -19.35 0.00 -10.39
CA LYS A 119 -20.78 -0.30 -10.29
C LYS A 119 -21.25 -1.28 -11.35
#